data_79f4dfc7e25a4fd5a6da6d1f9506e691
#
_entry.id   79f4dfc7e25a4fd5a6da6d1f9506e691
#
_cell.length_a   1.000
_cell.length_b   1.000
_cell.length_c   1.000
_cell.angle_alpha   90.00
_cell.angle_beta   90.00
_cell.angle_gamma   90.00
#
_symmetry.space_group_name_H-M   'P 1'
#
loop_
_entity.id
_entity.type
_entity.pdbx_description
1 polymer ?
#
loop_
_entity_poly.entity_id
_entity_poly.type
_entity_poly.pdbx_seq_one_letter_code
_entity_poly.pdbx_strand_id
1 'polypeptide(L)'
;NPHCTFFVEDAEKINLKEMGPKFENHHLFPERTNVQFASISAPDQIRMRVWERGVGVTLASGSSSCATAVAANRRGLTGKKVQIKLDGGILNINWTEDGVWMTGPTMHVFTGSFSEEFLNSL
;
A
#
# COMPACT_ATOMS: atom_id res chain seq x y z
N ASN A 1 -9.91 -2.70 -6.13
CA ASN A 1 -8.50 -3.00 -6.28
C ASN A 1 -8.11 -4.17 -5.36
N PRO A 2 -7.75 -5.36 -5.89
CA PRO A 2 -7.45 -6.53 -5.06
C PRO A 2 -6.11 -6.37 -4.35
N HIS A 3 -6.05 -6.91 -3.12
CA HIS A 3 -4.88 -6.87 -2.24
C HIS A 3 -4.66 -8.21 -1.56
N CYS A 4 -3.41 -8.68 -1.57
CA CYS A 4 -2.96 -9.85 -0.85
C CYS A 4 -1.88 -9.42 0.17
N THR A 5 -2.21 -9.49 1.46
CA THR A 5 -1.30 -9.05 2.53
C THR A 5 -0.79 -10.25 3.33
N PHE A 6 0.53 -10.39 3.37
CA PHE A 6 1.24 -11.34 4.21
C PHE A 6 1.78 -10.64 5.45
N PHE A 7 1.41 -11.14 6.63
CA PHE A 7 2.04 -10.72 7.87
C PHE A 7 3.22 -11.63 8.15
N VAL A 8 4.39 -11.01 8.21
CA VAL A 8 5.69 -11.68 8.36
C VAL A 8 6.43 -11.12 9.57
N GLU A 9 7.42 -11.86 10.06
CA GLU A 9 8.22 -11.43 11.20
C GLU A 9 9.02 -10.15 10.87
N ASP A 10 9.61 -10.09 9.67
CA ASP A 10 10.41 -8.95 9.21
C ASP A 10 10.20 -8.71 7.71
N ALA A 11 9.52 -7.64 7.37
CA ALA A 11 9.24 -7.26 5.98
C ALA A 11 10.51 -6.86 5.21
N GLU A 12 11.58 -6.44 5.89
CA GLU A 12 12.85 -6.06 5.25
C GLU A 12 13.58 -7.27 4.65
N LYS A 13 13.39 -8.46 5.23
CA LYS A 13 14.03 -9.69 4.74
C LYS A 13 13.36 -10.28 3.50
N ILE A 14 12.23 -9.76 3.08
CA ILE A 14 11.50 -10.29 1.93
C ILE A 14 12.09 -9.77 0.61
N ASN A 15 12.46 -10.68 -0.26
CA ASN A 15 12.83 -10.35 -1.64
C ASN A 15 11.57 -10.10 -2.48
N LEU A 16 11.14 -8.82 -2.56
CA LEU A 16 9.94 -8.43 -3.29
C LEU A 16 9.99 -8.78 -4.78
N LYS A 17 11.18 -8.66 -5.40
CA LYS A 17 11.34 -8.95 -6.84
C LYS A 17 11.15 -10.43 -7.16
N GLU A 18 11.39 -11.29 -6.21
CA GLU A 18 11.18 -12.74 -6.34
C GLU A 18 9.74 -13.14 -5.95
N MET A 19 9.27 -12.65 -4.80
CA MET A 19 7.98 -13.08 -4.23
C MET A 19 6.79 -12.37 -4.86
N GLY A 20 6.93 -11.08 -5.20
CA GLY A 20 5.86 -10.26 -5.76
C GLY A 20 5.20 -10.87 -6.98
N PRO A 21 5.95 -11.20 -8.06
CA PRO A 21 5.36 -11.79 -9.28
C PRO A 21 4.66 -13.13 -9.04
N LYS A 22 5.17 -13.95 -8.11
CA LYS A 22 4.56 -15.26 -7.79
C LYS A 22 3.14 -15.12 -7.24
N PHE A 23 2.93 -14.12 -6.36
CA PHE A 23 1.63 -13.89 -5.75
C PHE A 23 0.74 -12.97 -6.60
N GLU A 24 1.31 -11.97 -7.27
CA GLU A 24 0.56 -11.13 -8.21
C GLU A 24 -0.20 -11.97 -9.23
N ASN A 25 0.47 -13.01 -9.79
CA ASN A 25 -0.06 -13.84 -10.86
C ASN A 25 -0.64 -15.18 -10.36
N HIS A 26 -0.87 -15.33 -9.05
CA HIS A 26 -1.40 -16.56 -8.49
C HIS A 26 -2.85 -16.79 -8.97
N HIS A 27 -3.21 -18.05 -9.26
CA HIS A 27 -4.52 -18.44 -9.85
C HIS A 27 -5.74 -17.99 -9.02
N LEU A 28 -5.59 -17.74 -7.72
CA LEU A 28 -6.64 -17.18 -6.87
C LEU A 28 -6.99 -15.72 -7.23
N PHE A 29 -6.16 -15.06 -8.01
CA PHE A 29 -6.35 -13.67 -8.43
C PHE A 29 -6.40 -13.59 -9.95
N PRO A 30 -7.54 -13.90 -10.60
CA PRO A 30 -7.64 -13.98 -12.05
C PRO A 30 -7.31 -12.67 -12.78
N GLU A 31 -7.50 -11.53 -12.10
CA GLU A 31 -7.13 -10.20 -12.58
C GLU A 31 -5.86 -9.67 -11.93
N ARG A 32 -5.03 -10.57 -11.37
CA ARG A 32 -3.83 -10.24 -10.59
C ARG A 32 -4.14 -9.45 -9.31
N THR A 33 -3.15 -9.21 -8.48
CA THR A 33 -3.34 -8.50 -7.20
C THR A 33 -2.11 -7.67 -6.83
N ASN A 34 -2.32 -6.64 -6.02
CA ASN A 34 -1.25 -6.00 -5.27
C ASN A 34 -0.82 -6.91 -4.12
N VAL A 35 0.47 -7.01 -3.86
CA VAL A 35 1.03 -7.90 -2.84
C VAL A 35 1.76 -7.07 -1.78
N GLN A 36 1.38 -7.22 -0.52
CA GLN A 36 1.99 -6.53 0.60
C GLN A 36 2.64 -7.53 1.56
N PHE A 37 3.85 -7.18 2.03
CA PHE A 37 4.50 -7.86 3.14
C PHE A 37 4.61 -6.88 4.30
N ALA A 38 4.01 -7.23 5.42
CA ALA A 38 3.87 -6.36 6.58
C ALA A 38 4.38 -7.03 7.85
N SER A 39 5.14 -6.30 8.65
CA SER A 39 5.54 -6.70 10.00
C SER A 39 5.00 -5.72 11.03
N ILE A 40 4.51 -6.24 12.15
CA ILE A 40 3.95 -5.45 13.24
C ILE A 40 5.11 -5.07 14.18
N SER A 41 5.44 -3.78 14.24
CA SER A 41 6.51 -3.26 15.09
C SER A 41 6.02 -2.77 16.46
N ALA A 42 4.73 -2.39 16.54
CA ALA A 42 4.04 -2.02 17.77
C ALA A 42 2.52 -2.17 17.55
N PRO A 43 1.67 -2.09 18.60
CA PRO A 43 0.21 -2.23 18.46
C PRO A 43 -0.45 -1.24 17.51
N ASP A 44 0.22 -0.13 17.23
CA ASP A 44 -0.23 0.95 16.35
C ASP A 44 0.75 1.23 15.19
N GLN A 45 1.76 0.37 14.97
CA GLN A 45 2.80 0.58 13.97
C GLN A 45 3.03 -0.67 13.11
N ILE A 46 2.97 -0.48 11.80
CA ILE A 46 3.19 -1.52 10.80
C ILE A 46 4.30 -1.06 9.85
N ARG A 47 5.31 -1.88 9.65
CA ARG A 47 6.25 -1.76 8.55
C ARG A 47 5.71 -2.52 7.34
N MET A 48 5.51 -1.86 6.19
CA MET A 48 4.97 -2.47 4.99
C MET A 48 5.87 -2.21 3.79
N ARG A 49 6.06 -3.25 2.97
CA ARG A 49 6.66 -3.16 1.64
C ARG A 49 5.69 -3.74 0.62
N VAL A 50 5.67 -3.19 -0.59
CA VAL A 50 4.65 -3.48 -1.58
C VAL A 50 5.23 -3.80 -2.95
N TRP A 51 4.61 -4.77 -3.59
CA TRP A 51 4.68 -5.05 -5.01
C TRP A 51 3.32 -4.70 -5.62
N GLU A 52 3.26 -3.63 -6.42
CA GLU A 52 2.01 -3.19 -7.03
C GLU A 52 1.73 -3.91 -8.34
N ARG A 53 0.49 -4.27 -8.53
CA ARG A 53 -0.02 -4.98 -9.71
C ARG A 53 0.31 -4.23 -11.00
N GLY A 54 1.08 -4.86 -11.88
CA GLY A 54 1.48 -4.32 -13.17
C GLY A 54 2.60 -3.26 -13.12
N VAL A 55 3.10 -2.93 -11.93
CA VAL A 55 4.14 -1.90 -11.74
C VAL A 55 5.41 -2.50 -11.12
N GLY A 56 5.27 -3.33 -10.09
CA GLY A 56 6.38 -3.88 -9.33
C GLY A 56 6.61 -3.18 -8.00
N VAL A 57 7.88 -3.09 -7.58
CA VAL A 57 8.25 -2.43 -6.33
C VAL A 57 8.01 -0.93 -6.43
N THR A 58 7.24 -0.38 -5.50
CA THR A 58 7.02 1.07 -5.37
C THR A 58 7.37 1.54 -3.95
N LEU A 59 7.67 2.82 -3.81
CA LEU A 59 8.08 3.41 -2.54
C LEU A 59 6.90 3.63 -1.58
N ALA A 60 5.70 3.79 -2.13
CA ALA A 60 4.48 4.01 -1.35
C ALA A 60 3.25 3.57 -2.15
N SER A 61 2.20 3.14 -1.43
CA SER A 61 0.90 2.80 -1.99
C SER A 61 -0.19 3.07 -0.96
N GLY A 62 -1.07 4.03 -1.26
CA GLY A 62 -2.14 4.43 -0.35
C GLY A 62 -3.19 3.32 -0.17
N SER A 63 -3.68 2.73 -1.26
CA SER A 63 -4.67 1.65 -1.20
C SER A 63 -4.13 0.40 -0.51
N SER A 64 -2.87 0.04 -0.76
CA SER A 64 -2.20 -1.07 -0.07
C SER A 64 -2.05 -0.81 1.43
N SER A 65 -1.79 0.43 1.83
CA SER A 65 -1.71 0.83 3.25
C SER A 65 -3.07 0.69 3.93
N CYS A 66 -4.15 1.16 3.29
CA CYS A 66 -5.51 1.00 3.80
C CYS A 66 -5.90 -0.48 3.93
N ALA A 67 -5.65 -1.29 2.90
CA ALA A 67 -5.93 -2.72 2.91
C ALA A 67 -5.15 -3.45 4.02
N THR A 68 -3.87 -3.14 4.18
CA THR A 68 -3.01 -3.74 5.21
C THR A 68 -3.48 -3.38 6.62
N ALA A 69 -3.85 -2.12 6.87
CA ALA A 69 -4.37 -1.68 8.17
C ALA A 69 -5.66 -2.41 8.54
N VAL A 70 -6.62 -2.52 7.60
CA VAL A 70 -7.87 -3.24 7.80
C VAL A 70 -7.61 -4.73 8.04
N ALA A 71 -6.73 -5.36 7.25
CA ALA A 71 -6.38 -6.77 7.41
C ALA A 71 -5.72 -7.04 8.76
N ALA A 72 -4.80 -6.17 9.21
CA ALA A 72 -4.14 -6.28 10.52
C ALA A 72 -5.16 -6.22 11.67
N ASN A 73 -6.08 -5.26 11.61
CA ASN A 73 -7.12 -5.14 12.63
C ASN A 73 -8.06 -6.35 12.64
N ARG A 74 -8.53 -6.81 11.47
CA ARG A 74 -9.41 -7.99 11.36
C ARG A 74 -8.77 -9.26 11.89
N ARG A 75 -7.44 -9.35 11.86
CA ARG A 75 -6.67 -10.45 12.46
C ARG A 75 -6.33 -10.24 13.93
N GLY A 76 -6.75 -9.13 14.54
CA GLY A 76 -6.45 -8.81 15.94
C GLY A 76 -4.99 -8.43 16.19
N LEU A 77 -4.22 -8.07 15.14
CA LEU A 77 -2.81 -7.72 15.27
C LEU A 77 -2.59 -6.26 15.68
N THR A 78 -3.53 -5.37 15.32
CA THR A 78 -3.46 -3.94 15.62
C THR A 78 -4.83 -3.37 15.95
N GLY A 79 -4.87 -2.13 16.51
CA GLY A 79 -6.07 -1.31 16.58
C GLY A 79 -6.53 -0.81 15.20
N LYS A 80 -7.62 -0.04 15.18
CA LYS A 80 -8.17 0.58 13.96
C LYS A 80 -7.38 1.81 13.51
N LYS A 81 -6.57 2.42 14.38
CA LYS A 81 -5.73 3.57 14.09
C LYS A 81 -4.27 3.14 14.13
N VAL A 82 -3.61 3.19 12.98
CA VAL A 82 -2.24 2.71 12.84
C VAL A 82 -1.41 3.62 11.95
N GLN A 83 -0.12 3.61 12.18
CA GLN A 83 0.89 4.22 11.35
C GLN A 83 1.53 3.15 10.46
N ILE A 84 1.52 3.36 9.14
CA ILE A 84 2.15 2.49 8.16
C ILE A 84 3.46 3.14 7.70
N LYS A 85 4.58 2.49 8.01
CA LYS A 85 5.90 2.89 7.51
C LYS A 85 6.19 2.16 6.20
N LEU A 86 6.32 2.92 5.11
CA LEU A 86 6.71 2.45 3.78
C LEU A 86 8.16 2.83 3.45
N ASP A 87 8.67 2.40 2.31
CA ASP A 87 10.01 2.79 1.83
C ASP A 87 10.09 4.31 1.54
N GLY A 88 9.00 4.91 1.06
CA GLY A 88 8.91 6.34 0.72
C GLY A 88 8.40 7.26 1.83
N GLY A 89 8.00 6.74 3.01
CA GLY A 89 7.51 7.58 4.09
C GLY A 89 6.47 6.92 4.97
N ILE A 90 5.70 7.74 5.67
CA ILE A 90 4.74 7.29 6.68
C ILE A 90 3.34 7.76 6.29
N LEU A 91 2.36 6.84 6.38
CA LEU A 91 0.95 7.11 6.25
C LEU A 91 0.24 6.76 7.57
N ASN A 92 -0.70 7.60 7.99
CA ASN A 92 -1.57 7.33 9.12
C ASN A 92 -2.92 6.85 8.60
N ILE A 93 -3.35 5.66 9.05
CA ILE A 93 -4.61 5.05 8.65
C ILE A 93 -5.53 5.00 9.87
N ASN A 94 -6.78 5.38 9.67
CA ASN A 94 -7.81 5.32 10.70
C ASN A 94 -9.08 4.70 10.10
N TRP A 95 -9.43 3.50 10.54
CA TRP A 95 -10.65 2.80 10.14
C TRP A 95 -11.79 3.15 11.09
N THR A 96 -12.73 3.96 10.63
CA THR A 96 -13.91 4.42 11.37
C THR A 96 -15.19 3.75 10.86
N GLU A 97 -16.32 4.13 11.40
CA GLU A 97 -17.64 3.70 10.90
C GLU A 97 -17.95 4.28 9.51
N ASP A 98 -17.41 5.47 9.21
CA ASP A 98 -17.59 6.15 7.91
C ASP A 98 -16.64 5.65 6.82
N GLY A 99 -15.69 4.77 7.15
CA GLY A 99 -14.73 4.22 6.19
C GLY A 99 -13.28 4.27 6.66
N VAL A 100 -12.36 4.08 5.69
CA VAL A 100 -10.92 4.08 5.94
C VAL A 100 -10.35 5.42 5.53
N TRP A 101 -9.86 6.16 6.52
CA TRP A 101 -9.22 7.46 6.33
C TRP A 101 -7.71 7.30 6.26
N MET A 102 -7.10 7.97 5.29
CA MET A 102 -5.65 8.00 5.11
C MET A 102 -5.16 9.45 5.19
N THR A 103 -4.12 9.67 5.99
CA THR A 103 -3.43 10.96 6.12
C THR A 103 -1.94 10.78 5.87
N GLY A 104 -1.38 11.65 5.03
CA GLY A 104 0.06 11.65 4.72
C GLY A 104 0.55 13.05 4.35
N PRO A 105 1.89 13.25 4.27
CA PRO A 105 2.46 14.51 3.85
C PRO A 105 2.21 14.75 2.36
N THR A 106 2.10 16.02 2.00
CA THR A 106 2.04 16.47 0.60
C THR A 106 3.04 17.59 0.38
N MET A 107 3.52 17.72 -0.86
CA MET A 107 4.41 18.80 -1.26
C MET A 107 3.96 19.36 -2.62
N HIS A 108 3.79 20.66 -2.71
CA HIS A 108 3.59 21.33 -3.99
C HIS A 108 4.94 21.39 -4.72
N VAL A 109 5.07 20.69 -5.84
CA VAL A 109 6.33 20.58 -6.59
C VAL A 109 6.41 21.67 -7.66
N PHE A 110 5.35 21.84 -8.46
CA PHE A 110 5.27 22.87 -9.48
C PHE A 110 3.82 23.13 -9.90
N THR A 111 3.59 24.23 -10.61
CA THR A 111 2.35 24.53 -11.33
C THR A 111 2.64 24.57 -12.83
N GLY A 112 1.75 24.00 -13.64
CA GLY A 112 1.89 23.99 -15.09
C GLY A 112 0.55 24.15 -15.79
N SER A 113 0.60 24.46 -17.10
CA SER A 113 -0.59 24.56 -17.95
C SER A 113 -0.39 23.74 -19.22
N PHE A 114 -1.45 23.09 -19.68
CA PHE A 114 -1.47 22.46 -20.99
C PHE A 114 -1.72 23.53 -22.07
N SER A 115 -1.04 23.42 -23.22
CA SER A 115 -1.33 24.28 -24.37
C SER A 115 -2.68 23.93 -25.00
N GLU A 116 -3.30 24.90 -25.66
CA GLU A 116 -4.55 24.66 -26.41
C GLU A 116 -4.35 23.62 -27.52
N GLU A 117 -3.20 23.63 -28.19
CA GLU A 117 -2.84 22.65 -29.22
C GLU A 117 -2.88 21.20 -28.66
N PHE A 118 -2.29 20.99 -27.47
CA PHE A 118 -2.34 19.68 -26.80
C PHE A 118 -3.77 19.28 -26.44
N LEU A 119 -4.56 20.19 -25.84
CA LEU A 119 -5.93 19.89 -25.45
C LEU A 119 -6.83 19.58 -26.65
N ASN A 120 -6.61 20.23 -27.79
CA ASN A 120 -7.35 19.96 -29.04
C ASN A 120 -6.94 18.67 -29.73
N SER A 121 -5.82 18.02 -29.30
CA SER A 121 -5.33 16.74 -29.84
C SER A 121 -5.86 15.50 -29.12
N LEU A 122 -6.55 15.68 -27.98
CA LEU A 122 -7.16 14.62 -27.16
C LEU A 122 -8.54 14.24 -27.66
#